data_fa2da2a751d07d631acc3a11c46d12d1
#
_entry.id   fa2da2a751d07d631acc3a11c46d12d1
#
_cell.length_a   1.000
_cell.length_b   1.000
_cell.length_c   1.000
_cell.angle_alpha   90.00
_cell.angle_beta   90.00
_cell.angle_gamma   90.00
#
_symmetry.space_group_name_H-M   'P 1'
#
loop_
_entity.id
_entity.type
_entity.pdbx_description
1 polymer ?
#
loop_
_entity_poly.entity_id
_entity_poly.type
_entity_poly.pdbx_seq_one_letter_code
_entity_poly.pdbx_strand_id
1 'polypeptide(L)'
;MAEVTFPQLIQLACGIDVHLKEVVATIDGLGITRETRSFKTFTSSLNELKEWLLSNGITHVAMESTGVYWKPVYKVLEGFIPNVWIVNARHIKNVPGHKTDKMDSEWICKLLLAEIGRAHV
;
A
#
# COMPACT_ATOMS: atom_id res chain seq x y z
N MET A 1 0.56 -31.01 0.31
CA MET A 1 0.28 -30.53 0.48
C MET A 1 0.11 -29.34 1.08
N ALA A 2 0.19 -29.03 1.79
CA ALA A 2 0.05 -27.88 2.60
C ALA A 2 0.48 -26.60 1.97
N GLU A 3 1.29 -26.70 1.01
CA GLU A 3 1.83 -25.54 0.33
C GLU A 3 0.75 -24.65 -0.24
N VAL A 4 -0.38 -25.18 -0.53
CA VAL A 4 -1.44 -24.38 -1.13
C VAL A 4 -1.99 -23.34 -0.17
N THR A 5 -1.71 -23.46 1.12
CA THR A 5 -2.21 -22.49 2.06
C THR A 5 -1.29 -21.29 2.23
N PHE A 6 -0.06 -21.39 1.76
CA PHE A 6 0.95 -20.39 2.06
C PHE A 6 0.65 -19.03 1.49
N PRO A 7 0.22 -18.89 0.24
CA PRO A 7 -0.04 -17.55 -0.28
C PRO A 7 -1.08 -16.81 0.54
N GLN A 8 -2.02 -17.54 1.11
CA GLN A 8 -3.08 -16.93 1.89
C GLN A 8 -2.58 -16.41 3.22
N LEU A 9 -1.48 -16.95 3.71
CA LEU A 9 -0.92 -16.55 4.98
C LEU A 9 -0.06 -15.30 4.87
N ILE A 10 0.24 -14.86 3.64
CA ILE A 10 1.11 -13.73 3.44
C ILE A 10 0.34 -12.57 2.85
N GLN A 11 -0.72 -12.18 3.51
CA GLN A 11 -1.54 -11.07 3.05
C GLN A 11 -1.18 -9.84 3.86
N LEU A 12 -0.03 -9.28 3.53
CA LEU A 12 0.48 -8.10 4.20
C LEU A 12 0.54 -6.98 3.19
N ALA A 13 -0.19 -5.92 3.45
CA ALA A 13 -0.44 -4.89 2.47
C ALA A 13 -0.14 -3.50 3.02
N CYS A 14 0.17 -2.59 2.11
CA CYS A 14 0.35 -1.19 2.42
C CYS A 14 -0.43 -0.35 1.43
N GLY A 15 -1.22 0.57 1.95
CA GLY A 15 -1.86 1.60 1.15
C GLY A 15 -1.11 2.90 1.32
N ILE A 16 -0.85 3.59 0.22
CA ILE A 16 -0.07 4.82 0.25
C ILE A 16 -0.84 5.93 -0.45
N ASP A 17 -0.94 7.06 0.24
CA ASP A 17 -1.52 8.27 -0.29
C ASP A 17 -0.36 9.24 -0.53
N VAL A 18 -0.09 9.55 -1.81
CA VAL A 18 1.09 10.32 -2.18
C VAL A 18 0.71 11.75 -2.49
N HIS A 19 1.35 12.68 -1.80
CA HIS A 19 1.18 14.11 -2.02
C HIS A 19 2.54 14.71 -2.40
N LEU A 20 2.52 15.98 -2.78
CA LEU A 20 3.74 16.64 -3.22
C LEU A 20 4.85 16.59 -2.16
N LYS A 21 4.50 16.86 -0.91
CA LYS A 21 5.50 16.99 0.15
C LYS A 21 5.41 15.92 1.23
N GLU A 22 4.45 15.03 1.11
CA GLU A 22 4.21 14.05 2.16
C GLU A 22 3.64 12.78 1.58
N VAL A 23 4.08 11.67 2.13
CA VAL A 23 3.57 10.35 1.78
C VAL A 23 3.00 9.75 3.07
N VAL A 24 1.74 9.34 3.02
CA VAL A 24 1.08 8.72 4.17
C VAL A 24 0.86 7.24 3.82
N ALA A 25 1.36 6.37 4.68
CA ALA A 25 1.32 4.94 4.40
C ALA A 25 0.71 4.17 5.58
N THR A 26 -0.20 3.26 5.28
CA THR A 26 -0.82 2.38 6.26
C THR A 26 -0.48 0.95 5.93
N ILE A 27 0.02 0.21 6.92
CA ILE A 27 0.24 -1.22 6.77
C ILE A 27 -0.81 -1.98 7.56
N ASP A 28 -1.19 -3.14 7.05
CA ASP A 28 -2.15 -4.02 7.73
C ASP A 28 -2.03 -5.41 7.14
N GLY A 29 -2.56 -6.37 7.86
CA GLY A 29 -2.60 -7.74 7.37
C GLY A 29 -2.45 -8.73 8.50
N LEU A 30 -2.36 -9.99 8.08
CA LEU A 30 -2.31 -11.09 9.01
C LEU A 30 -1.01 -11.08 9.79
N GLY A 31 -1.11 -11.05 11.11
CA GLY A 31 0.07 -11.15 11.96
C GLY A 31 0.74 -9.83 12.29
N ILE A 32 0.23 -8.70 11.79
CA ILE A 32 0.77 -7.40 12.14
C ILE A 32 -0.34 -6.50 12.63
N THR A 33 0.03 -5.47 13.39
CA THR A 33 -0.91 -4.47 13.85
C THR A 33 -1.00 -3.36 12.81
N ARG A 34 -2.22 -2.92 12.51
CA ARG A 34 -2.39 -1.82 11.57
C ARG A 34 -1.72 -0.57 12.12
N GLU A 35 -0.95 0.07 11.26
CA GLU A 35 -0.20 1.26 11.65
C GLU A 35 -0.10 2.20 10.47
N THR A 36 -0.20 3.51 10.75
CA THR A 36 -0.09 4.54 9.73
C THR A 36 1.06 5.46 10.09
N ARG A 37 1.91 5.75 9.10
CA ARG A 37 3.03 6.68 9.27
C ARG A 37 3.10 7.64 8.11
N SER A 38 3.62 8.83 8.39
CA SER A 38 3.87 9.84 7.38
C SER A 38 5.37 9.98 7.13
N PHE A 39 5.72 10.19 5.87
CA PHE A 39 7.11 10.35 5.47
C PHE A 39 7.22 11.57 4.58
N LYS A 40 8.37 12.23 4.63
CA LYS A 40 8.65 13.29 3.67
C LYS A 40 8.99 12.66 2.33
N THR A 41 9.07 13.48 1.29
CA THR A 41 9.34 12.97 -0.06
C THR A 41 10.82 13.04 -0.43
N PHE A 42 11.69 13.33 0.54
CA PHE A 42 13.13 13.26 0.33
C PHE A 42 13.56 11.81 0.13
N THR A 43 14.62 11.61 -0.62
CA THR A 43 15.12 10.25 -0.88
C THR A 43 15.39 9.49 0.42
N SER A 44 15.99 10.14 1.41
CA SER A 44 16.28 9.47 2.68
C SER A 44 14.99 9.05 3.39
N SER A 45 13.97 9.88 3.34
CA SER A 45 12.69 9.55 3.98
C SER A 45 11.98 8.43 3.24
N LEU A 46 12.05 8.42 1.92
CA LEU A 46 11.43 7.35 1.15
C LEU A 46 12.16 6.02 1.36
N ASN A 47 13.47 6.07 1.59
CA ASN A 47 14.20 4.87 1.96
C ASN A 47 13.79 4.37 3.34
N GLU A 48 13.46 5.26 4.26
CA GLU A 48 12.91 4.86 5.55
C GLU A 48 11.58 4.16 5.38
N LEU A 49 10.74 4.68 4.50
CA LEU A 49 9.47 4.02 4.17
C LEU A 49 9.73 2.60 3.66
N LYS A 50 10.65 2.46 2.73
CA LYS A 50 10.98 1.15 2.18
C LYS A 50 11.44 0.19 3.29
N GLU A 51 12.34 0.63 4.16
CA GLU A 51 12.84 -0.23 5.21
C GLU A 51 11.73 -0.62 6.19
N TRP A 52 10.83 0.30 6.48
CA TRP A 52 9.70 0.01 7.34
C TRP A 52 8.82 -1.07 6.72
N LEU A 53 8.53 -0.95 5.42
CA LEU A 53 7.71 -1.94 4.74
C LEU A 53 8.40 -3.31 4.71
N LEU A 54 9.70 -3.33 4.42
CA LEU A 54 10.42 -4.58 4.37
C LEU A 54 10.50 -5.25 5.75
N SER A 55 10.70 -4.46 6.80
CA SER A 55 10.80 -5.01 8.15
C SER A 55 9.48 -5.59 8.63
N ASN A 56 8.37 -5.17 8.05
CA ASN A 56 7.05 -5.72 8.38
C ASN A 56 6.59 -6.79 7.39
N GLY A 57 7.43 -7.17 6.46
CA GLY A 57 7.09 -8.25 5.53
C GLY A 57 6.06 -7.89 4.49
N ILE A 58 5.90 -6.60 4.18
CA ILE A 58 4.88 -6.16 3.24
C ILE A 58 5.21 -6.66 1.85
N THR A 59 4.25 -7.31 1.21
CA THR A 59 4.41 -7.88 -0.12
C THR A 59 3.59 -7.18 -1.20
N HIS A 60 2.60 -6.40 -0.79
CA HIS A 60 1.69 -5.75 -1.73
C HIS A 60 1.53 -4.29 -1.33
N VAL A 61 1.72 -3.40 -2.30
CA VAL A 61 1.57 -1.97 -2.09
C VAL A 61 0.67 -1.42 -3.17
N ALA A 62 -0.30 -0.61 -2.79
CA ALA A 62 -1.11 0.16 -3.73
C ALA A 62 -0.97 1.62 -3.35
N MET A 63 -0.73 2.47 -4.32
CA MET A 63 -0.60 3.90 -4.03
C MET A 63 -1.46 4.72 -4.98
N GLU A 64 -2.00 5.78 -4.45
CA GLU A 64 -2.79 6.76 -5.19
C GLU A 64 -2.05 8.08 -5.15
N SER A 65 -2.05 8.77 -6.24
CA SER A 65 -1.28 10.01 -6.35
C SER A 65 -1.95 10.96 -7.32
N THR A 66 -1.82 12.24 -7.04
CA THR A 66 -2.20 13.26 -7.98
C THR A 66 -1.03 13.47 -8.93
N GLY A 67 -1.28 13.36 -10.23
CA GLY A 67 -0.23 13.56 -11.22
C GLY A 67 0.88 12.54 -11.11
N VAL A 68 2.12 13.01 -11.12
CA VAL A 68 3.29 12.14 -11.24
C VAL A 68 4.05 11.97 -9.93
N TYR A 69 3.50 12.41 -8.82
CA TYR A 69 4.22 12.37 -7.54
C TYR A 69 4.48 10.96 -7.04
N TRP A 70 3.79 9.96 -7.58
CA TRP A 70 4.02 8.56 -7.23
C TRP A 70 5.37 8.04 -7.74
N LYS A 71 5.95 8.67 -8.77
CA LYS A 71 7.12 8.10 -9.42
C LYS A 71 8.33 7.92 -8.50
N PRO A 72 8.72 8.89 -7.68
CA PRO A 72 9.84 8.67 -6.77
C PRO A 72 9.58 7.57 -5.75
N VAL A 73 8.32 7.47 -5.28
CA VAL A 73 7.96 6.42 -4.33
C VAL A 73 8.06 5.06 -4.99
N TYR A 74 7.52 4.94 -6.18
CA TYR A 74 7.57 3.69 -6.92
C TYR A 74 9.03 3.27 -7.16
N LYS A 75 9.88 4.22 -7.52
CA LYS A 75 11.26 3.91 -7.84
C LYS A 75 12.01 3.36 -6.63
N VAL A 76 11.70 3.85 -5.45
CA VAL A 76 12.34 3.35 -4.23
C VAL A 76 11.87 1.94 -3.90
N LEU A 77 10.60 1.63 -4.20
CA LEU A 77 10.02 0.35 -3.80
C LEU A 77 10.20 -0.75 -4.84
N GLU A 78 10.30 -0.39 -6.12
CA GLU A 78 10.39 -1.42 -7.16
C GLU A 78 11.65 -2.24 -6.95
N GLY A 79 11.54 -3.55 -7.19
CA GLY A 79 12.66 -4.43 -6.99
C GLY A 79 12.84 -4.91 -5.56
N PHE A 80 12.18 -4.26 -4.60
CA PHE A 80 12.23 -4.67 -3.21
C PHE A 80 10.89 -5.22 -2.73
N ILE A 81 9.80 -4.63 -3.21
CA ILE A 81 8.45 -5.11 -2.87
C ILE A 81 7.91 -5.83 -4.10
N PRO A 82 7.45 -7.08 -3.96
CA PRO A 82 7.04 -7.87 -5.14
C PRO A 82 5.89 -7.28 -5.94
N ASN A 83 4.94 -6.64 -5.28
CA ASN A 83 3.75 -6.15 -5.96
C ASN A 83 3.50 -4.70 -5.59
N VAL A 84 3.73 -3.80 -6.54
CA VAL A 84 3.51 -2.37 -6.33
C VAL A 84 2.59 -1.87 -7.43
N TRP A 85 1.43 -1.34 -7.05
CA TRP A 85 0.43 -0.89 -8.00
C TRP A 85 0.12 0.59 -7.80
N ILE A 86 -0.13 1.26 -8.92
CA ILE A 86 -0.64 2.63 -8.91
C ILE A 86 -2.14 2.51 -9.16
N VAL A 87 -2.95 3.07 -8.27
CA VAL A 87 -4.39 2.95 -8.40
C VAL A 87 -4.99 4.28 -8.80
N ASN A 88 -6.10 4.19 -9.52
CA ASN A 88 -6.81 5.36 -10.04
C ASN A 88 -7.76 5.88 -8.98
N ALA A 89 -7.58 7.14 -8.57
CA ALA A 89 -8.39 7.73 -7.52
C ALA A 89 -9.87 7.74 -7.89
N ARG A 90 -10.18 8.00 -9.17
CA ARG A 90 -11.56 8.01 -9.62
C ARG A 90 -12.19 6.65 -9.46
N HIS A 91 -11.48 5.61 -9.82
CA HIS A 91 -11.98 4.25 -9.69
C HIS A 91 -12.29 3.92 -8.24
N ILE A 92 -11.38 4.30 -7.35
CA ILE A 92 -11.54 3.99 -5.94
C ILE A 92 -12.71 4.77 -5.33
N LYS A 93 -12.91 6.00 -5.76
CA LYS A 93 -14.01 6.82 -5.23
C LYS A 93 -15.38 6.24 -5.55
N ASN A 94 -15.46 5.43 -6.57
CA ASN A 94 -16.73 4.82 -6.97
C ASN A 94 -16.99 3.49 -6.27
N VAL A 95 -16.10 3.07 -5.39
CA VAL A 95 -16.28 1.81 -4.67
C VAL A 95 -17.34 2.00 -3.59
N PRO A 96 -18.33 1.11 -3.51
CA PRO A 96 -19.34 1.21 -2.46
C PRO A 96 -18.72 1.17 -1.07
N GLY A 97 -19.24 1.99 -0.19
CA GLY A 97 -18.72 2.05 1.18
C GLY A 97 -17.74 3.17 1.43
N HIS A 98 -17.25 3.80 0.38
CA HIS A 98 -16.36 4.94 0.54
C HIS A 98 -17.22 6.18 0.83
N LYS A 99 -17.02 6.78 1.99
CA LYS A 99 -17.93 7.83 2.47
C LYS A 99 -17.38 9.22 2.37
N THR A 100 -16.15 9.38 1.91
CA THR A 100 -15.55 10.70 1.77
C THR A 100 -14.98 10.83 0.37
N ASP A 101 -14.79 12.07 -0.03
CA ASP A 101 -14.14 12.33 -1.31
C ASP A 101 -12.64 12.16 -1.21
N LYS A 102 -12.14 12.03 0.00
CA LYS A 102 -10.72 11.99 0.24
C LYS A 102 -10.27 10.54 0.35
N MET A 103 -9.34 10.17 -0.52
CA MET A 103 -8.71 8.86 -0.42
C MET A 103 -7.58 8.96 0.58
N ASP A 104 -7.50 8.02 1.49
CA ASP A 104 -6.40 7.98 2.43
C ASP A 104 -5.78 6.60 2.44
N SER A 105 -4.64 6.52 3.10
CA SER A 105 -3.86 5.29 3.08
C SER A 105 -4.58 4.13 3.73
N GLU A 106 -5.39 4.39 4.75
CA GLU A 106 -6.14 3.33 5.41
C GLU A 106 -7.16 2.70 4.48
N TRP A 107 -7.88 3.55 3.74
CA TRP A 107 -8.89 3.06 2.81
C TRP A 107 -8.24 2.26 1.67
N ILE A 108 -7.12 2.79 1.15
CA ILE A 108 -6.40 2.11 0.08
C ILE A 108 -5.90 0.75 0.56
N CYS A 109 -5.37 0.69 1.77
CA CYS A 109 -4.88 -0.55 2.34
C CYS A 109 -6.02 -1.57 2.50
N LYS A 110 -7.15 -1.11 2.99
CA LYS A 110 -8.32 -1.98 3.17
C LYS A 110 -8.79 -2.56 1.84
N LEU A 111 -8.85 -1.74 0.81
CA LEU A 111 -9.24 -2.22 -0.52
C LEU A 111 -8.23 -3.24 -1.05
N LEU A 112 -6.96 -2.98 -0.84
CA LEU A 112 -5.92 -3.88 -1.32
C LEU A 112 -6.04 -5.24 -0.64
N LEU A 113 -6.25 -5.27 0.66
CA LEU A 113 -6.43 -6.52 1.37
C LEU A 113 -7.62 -7.29 0.86
N ALA A 114 -8.71 -6.60 0.53
CA ALA A 114 -9.89 -7.25 -0.02
C ALA A 114 -9.58 -7.88 -1.39
N GLU A 115 -8.81 -7.18 -2.22
CA GLU A 115 -8.45 -7.71 -3.54
C GLU A 115 -7.51 -8.89 -3.44
N ILE A 116 -6.55 -8.85 -2.51
CA ILE A 116 -5.66 -9.97 -2.31
C ILE A 116 -6.44 -11.21 -1.90
N GLY A 117 -7.35 -11.06 -0.94
CA GLY A 117 -8.18 -12.17 -0.50
C GLY A 117 -9.02 -12.73 -1.63
N ARG A 118 -9.57 -11.85 -2.45
CA ARG A 118 -10.38 -12.27 -3.58
C ARG A 118 -9.57 -13.02 -4.62
N ALA A 119 -8.33 -12.60 -4.82
CA ALA A 119 -7.48 -13.22 -5.82
C ALA A 119 -7.08 -14.65 -5.44
N HIS A 120 -7.19 -15.00 -4.18
CA HIS A 120 -6.81 -16.33 -3.72
C HIS A 120 -8.00 -17.25 -3.48
N VAL A 121 -9.18 -16.80 -3.81
CA VAL A 121 -10.39 -17.61 -3.70
C VAL A 121 -10.69 -18.43 -4.99
#